data_b5a709760885d0ca2fe6347af0d99221
#
_entry.id   b5a709760885d0ca2fe6347af0d99221
#
_cell.length_a   1.000
_cell.length_b   1.000
_cell.length_c   1.000
_cell.angle_alpha   90.00
_cell.angle_beta   90.00
_cell.angle_gamma   90.00
#
_symmetry.space_group_name_H-M   'P 1'
#
loop_
_entity.id
_entity.type
_entity.pdbx_description
1 polymer ?
#
loop_
_entity_poly.entity_id
_entity_poly.type
_entity_poly.pdbx_seq_one_letter_code
_entity_poly.pdbx_strand_id
1 'polypeptide(L)'
;MRSSSIFVAIVTCVIACGPSDAQESSPVEQKTGSLSPDKKWQYNCGEYAPGYCYPEILKAGTTERAVDLDQELSVNGPEARDAEILWAPDSKRFGFNYSPPHAHHTRFTTVAFYQLRGDKWVALRQLPDYLLRRRSDYLPKGFNPRQCVREWDELKLREWTDANTAILYAPCHGRSSDLPAAFLLTLKFDDVGNWKIIKAHQMSKKELEEEQ
;
A
#
# COMPACT_ATOMS: atom_id res chain seq x y z
N MET A 1 22.21 -36.19 -84.74
CA MET A 1 21.56 -35.05 -84.08
C MET A 1 20.84 -35.57 -82.78
N ARG A 2 21.44 -35.33 -81.65
CA ARG A 2 20.85 -35.73 -80.32
C ARG A 2 20.51 -34.44 -79.60
N SER A 3 19.20 -34.27 -79.36
CA SER A 3 18.68 -33.17 -78.64
C SER A 3 18.68 -33.51 -77.12
N SER A 4 19.38 -32.74 -76.33
CA SER A 4 19.40 -32.86 -74.87
C SER A 4 18.43 -31.86 -74.27
N SER A 5 17.38 -32.36 -73.60
CA SER A 5 16.44 -31.55 -72.84
C SER A 5 16.97 -31.37 -71.47
N ILE A 6 17.13 -30.10 -71.01
CA ILE A 6 17.50 -29.73 -69.66
C ILE A 6 16.20 -29.49 -68.86
N PHE A 7 15.98 -30.31 -67.88
CA PHE A 7 14.90 -30.07 -66.86
C PHE A 7 15.46 -29.15 -65.80
N VAL A 8 14.84 -27.98 -65.67
CA VAL A 8 15.06 -27.07 -64.56
C VAL A 8 14.03 -27.37 -63.48
N ALA A 9 14.49 -27.90 -62.36
CA ALA A 9 13.65 -28.10 -61.17
C ALA A 9 13.59 -26.80 -60.36
N ILE A 10 12.41 -26.19 -60.31
CA ILE A 10 12.13 -25.03 -59.42
C ILE A 10 11.78 -25.57 -58.07
N VAL A 11 12.66 -25.39 -57.09
CA VAL A 11 12.39 -25.69 -55.68
C VAL A 11 11.66 -24.47 -55.06
N THR A 12 10.38 -24.61 -54.82
CA THR A 12 9.57 -23.60 -54.11
C THR A 12 9.76 -23.78 -52.62
N CYS A 13 10.54 -22.91 -51.98
CA CYS A 13 10.63 -22.82 -50.52
C CYS A 13 9.36 -22.16 -49.98
N VAL A 14 8.48 -22.93 -49.39
CA VAL A 14 7.34 -22.42 -48.62
C VAL A 14 7.85 -22.09 -47.23
N ILE A 15 8.06 -20.80 -46.97
CA ILE A 15 8.32 -20.31 -45.59
C ILE A 15 6.99 -20.28 -44.88
N ALA A 16 6.77 -21.27 -44.00
CA ALA A 16 5.65 -21.27 -43.06
C ALA A 16 5.97 -20.24 -41.94
N CYS A 17 5.42 -19.03 -42.06
CA CYS A 17 5.31 -18.12 -40.95
C CYS A 17 4.27 -18.71 -39.99
N GLY A 18 4.74 -19.35 -38.92
CA GLY A 18 3.90 -19.72 -37.78
C GLY A 18 3.34 -18.46 -37.10
N PRO A 19 2.12 -18.52 -36.56
CA PRO A 19 1.60 -17.40 -35.78
C PRO A 19 2.52 -17.16 -34.58
N SER A 20 3.02 -15.95 -34.46
CA SER A 20 3.66 -15.47 -33.19
C SER A 20 2.58 -15.55 -32.11
N ASP A 21 2.76 -16.47 -31.19
CA ASP A 21 2.00 -16.44 -29.93
C ASP A 21 2.32 -15.09 -29.27
N ALA A 22 1.44 -14.13 -29.48
CA ALA A 22 1.37 -12.94 -28.66
C ALA A 22 1.05 -13.45 -27.25
N GLN A 23 2.07 -13.49 -26.41
CA GLN A 23 1.95 -13.81 -24.99
C GLN A 23 1.00 -12.76 -24.39
N GLU A 24 -0.27 -13.15 -24.29
CA GLU A 24 -1.31 -12.37 -23.65
C GLU A 24 -0.86 -12.18 -22.20
N SER A 25 -0.37 -10.97 -21.89
CA SER A 25 -0.02 -10.59 -20.53
C SER A 25 -1.30 -10.74 -19.71
N SER A 26 -1.30 -11.73 -18.84
CA SER A 26 -2.40 -11.94 -17.87
C SER A 26 -2.69 -10.60 -17.19
N PRO A 27 -3.98 -10.20 -17.09
CA PRO A 27 -4.35 -8.98 -16.38
C PRO A 27 -3.78 -9.08 -14.96
N VAL A 28 -2.98 -8.10 -14.57
CA VAL A 28 -2.51 -7.97 -13.19
C VAL A 28 -3.76 -7.95 -12.32
N GLU A 29 -3.90 -8.94 -11.47
CA GLU A 29 -5.02 -9.07 -10.54
C GLU A 29 -5.05 -7.81 -9.67
N GLN A 30 -5.97 -6.89 -9.98
CA GLN A 30 -6.11 -5.63 -9.24
C GLN A 30 -6.55 -5.98 -7.83
N LYS A 31 -5.68 -5.73 -6.85
CA LYS A 31 -6.02 -5.86 -5.42
C LYS A 31 -7.34 -5.12 -5.16
N THR A 32 -8.29 -5.82 -4.57
CA THR A 32 -9.58 -5.28 -4.13
C THR A 32 -9.32 -4.02 -3.28
N GLY A 33 -9.83 -2.85 -3.72
CA GLY A 33 -9.57 -1.58 -3.04
C GLY A 33 -8.69 -0.59 -3.80
N SER A 34 -8.24 -0.92 -5.00
CA SER A 34 -7.40 -0.02 -5.80
C SER A 34 -8.14 1.25 -6.29
N LEU A 35 -9.47 1.20 -6.42
CA LEU A 35 -10.29 2.35 -6.81
C LEU A 35 -10.86 3.07 -5.57
N SER A 36 -10.91 4.42 -5.63
CA SER A 36 -11.64 5.21 -4.65
C SER A 36 -13.16 4.91 -4.73
N PRO A 37 -13.92 5.06 -3.64
CA PRO A 37 -15.37 4.84 -3.63
C PRO A 37 -16.14 5.60 -4.72
N ASP A 38 -15.73 6.84 -5.05
CA ASP A 38 -16.32 7.66 -6.12
C ASP A 38 -15.80 7.33 -7.53
N LYS A 39 -14.87 6.34 -7.63
CA LYS A 39 -14.23 5.85 -8.86
C LYS A 39 -13.47 6.91 -9.67
N LYS A 40 -13.04 8.00 -9.04
CA LYS A 40 -12.25 9.05 -9.71
C LYS A 40 -10.76 8.83 -9.60
N TRP A 41 -10.31 8.07 -8.60
CA TRP A 41 -8.92 7.83 -8.29
C TRP A 41 -8.62 6.34 -8.26
N GLN A 42 -7.41 6.00 -8.66
CA GLN A 42 -6.95 4.61 -8.70
C GLN A 42 -5.54 4.54 -8.13
N TYR A 43 -5.33 3.61 -7.21
CA TYR A 43 -3.98 3.19 -6.83
C TYR A 43 -3.40 2.30 -7.92
N ASN A 44 -2.18 2.59 -8.30
CA ASN A 44 -1.42 1.80 -9.24
C ASN A 44 -0.05 1.49 -8.65
N CYS A 45 0.41 0.26 -8.85
CA CYS A 45 1.75 -0.19 -8.53
C CYS A 45 2.34 -0.74 -9.83
N GLY A 46 2.74 0.17 -10.72
CA GLY A 46 3.28 -0.16 -12.03
C GLY A 46 4.60 -0.93 -11.92
N GLU A 47 4.64 -2.15 -12.43
CA GLU A 47 5.85 -2.96 -12.43
C GLU A 47 6.85 -2.42 -13.45
N TYR A 48 8.06 -2.08 -13.03
CA TYR A 48 9.15 -1.64 -13.92
C TYR A 48 10.27 -2.68 -14.03
N ALA A 49 10.33 -3.63 -13.11
CA ALA A 49 11.19 -4.80 -13.14
C ALA A 49 10.51 -5.94 -12.36
N PRO A 50 10.83 -7.21 -12.63
CA PRO A 50 10.24 -8.33 -11.91
C PRO A 50 10.37 -8.15 -10.41
N GLY A 51 9.26 -8.00 -9.74
CA GLY A 51 9.23 -7.81 -8.29
C GLY A 51 9.29 -6.39 -7.78
N TYR A 52 9.39 -5.39 -8.66
CA TYR A 52 9.50 -3.98 -8.28
C TYR A 52 8.35 -3.18 -8.84
N CYS A 53 7.77 -2.30 -8.05
CA CYS A 53 6.73 -1.39 -8.53
C CYS A 53 6.93 0.03 -8.01
N TYR A 54 6.35 0.98 -8.74
CA TYR A 54 6.24 2.37 -8.34
C TYR A 54 4.83 2.65 -7.88
N PRO A 55 4.60 2.87 -6.56
CA PRO A 55 3.28 3.18 -6.05
C PRO A 55 2.88 4.62 -6.41
N GLU A 56 1.71 4.77 -7.00
CA GLU A 56 1.18 6.06 -7.44
C GLU A 56 -0.33 6.12 -7.34
N ILE A 57 -0.87 7.34 -7.29
CA ILE A 57 -2.30 7.60 -7.46
C ILE A 57 -2.52 8.24 -8.82
N LEU A 58 -3.41 7.63 -9.60
CA LEU A 58 -3.81 8.10 -10.92
C LEU A 58 -5.26 8.60 -10.89
N LYS A 59 -5.62 9.45 -11.85
CA LYS A 59 -7.02 9.62 -12.22
C LYS A 59 -7.52 8.32 -12.84
N ALA A 60 -8.60 7.77 -12.33
CA ALA A 60 -9.11 6.47 -12.76
C ALA A 60 -9.37 6.41 -14.26
N GLY A 61 -8.92 5.32 -14.90
CA GLY A 61 -9.04 5.13 -16.35
C GLY A 61 -8.10 5.99 -17.21
N THR A 62 -7.11 6.65 -16.60
CA THR A 62 -6.11 7.46 -17.31
C THR A 62 -4.70 7.14 -16.84
N THR A 63 -3.69 7.72 -17.49
CA THR A 63 -2.29 7.68 -17.04
C THR A 63 -1.88 8.98 -16.32
N GLU A 64 -2.84 9.85 -16.02
CA GLU A 64 -2.56 11.12 -15.34
C GLU A 64 -2.27 10.87 -13.87
N ARG A 65 -1.02 11.09 -13.48
CA ARG A 65 -0.56 10.92 -12.10
C ARG A 65 -0.98 12.09 -11.23
N ALA A 66 -1.62 11.79 -10.11
CA ALA A 66 -2.03 12.76 -9.09
C ALA A 66 -1.08 12.79 -7.89
N VAL A 67 -0.48 11.64 -7.52
CA VAL A 67 0.53 11.51 -6.47
C VAL A 67 1.58 10.50 -6.90
N ASP A 68 2.83 10.83 -6.70
CA ASP A 68 3.97 9.93 -6.80
C ASP A 68 4.37 9.51 -5.38
N LEU A 69 3.84 8.38 -4.91
CA LEU A 69 4.10 7.90 -3.56
C LEU A 69 5.54 7.43 -3.38
N ASP A 70 6.20 6.98 -4.46
CA ASP A 70 7.61 6.63 -4.42
C ASP A 70 8.47 7.87 -4.17
N GLN A 71 8.25 8.93 -4.93
CA GLN A 71 9.01 10.18 -4.78
C GLN A 71 8.78 10.82 -3.40
N GLU A 72 7.55 10.81 -2.89
CA GLU A 72 7.21 11.46 -1.62
C GLU A 72 7.68 10.66 -0.40
N LEU A 73 7.63 9.32 -0.47
CA LEU A 73 7.87 8.43 0.68
C LEU A 73 9.11 7.55 0.52
N SER A 74 9.75 7.59 -0.65
CA SER A 74 10.88 6.72 -1.04
C SER A 74 10.54 5.23 -0.92
N VAL A 75 9.32 4.85 -1.32
CA VAL A 75 8.77 3.49 -1.24
C VAL A 75 8.86 2.84 -2.60
N ASN A 76 10.01 2.34 -2.94
CA ASN A 76 10.21 1.58 -4.17
C ASN A 76 10.73 0.18 -3.89
N GLY A 77 10.72 -0.65 -4.91
CA GLY A 77 11.28 -1.98 -4.79
C GLY A 77 10.27 -3.04 -4.35
N PRO A 78 10.76 -4.18 -3.84
CA PRO A 78 9.91 -5.30 -3.41
C PRO A 78 8.95 -4.92 -2.28
N GLU A 79 9.37 -4.03 -1.39
CA GLU A 79 8.60 -3.56 -0.23
C GLU A 79 7.32 -2.83 -0.65
N ALA A 80 7.31 -2.20 -1.81
CA ALA A 80 6.13 -1.52 -2.35
C ALA A 80 4.99 -2.49 -2.71
N ARG A 81 5.28 -3.76 -2.93
CA ARG A 81 4.26 -4.78 -3.25
C ARG A 81 3.30 -5.06 -2.10
N ASP A 82 3.79 -4.98 -0.87
CA ASP A 82 3.00 -5.23 0.32
C ASP A 82 2.32 -3.95 0.83
N ALA A 83 2.52 -2.84 0.11
CA ALA A 83 1.84 -1.60 0.42
C ALA A 83 0.34 -1.69 0.10
N GLU A 84 -0.44 -1.04 0.92
CA GLU A 84 -1.90 -1.08 0.84
C GLU A 84 -2.49 0.33 0.94
N ILE A 85 -3.48 0.60 0.09
CA ILE A 85 -4.26 1.83 0.18
C ILE A 85 -5.64 1.56 0.75
N LEU A 86 -6.05 2.42 1.69
CA LEU A 86 -7.40 2.41 2.24
C LEU A 86 -8.03 3.79 2.04
N TRP A 87 -9.09 3.82 1.23
CA TRP A 87 -9.83 5.03 0.93
C TRP A 87 -10.87 5.35 2.01
N ALA A 88 -10.98 6.63 2.39
CA ALA A 88 -12.11 7.07 3.17
C ALA A 88 -13.41 7.00 2.34
N PRO A 89 -14.59 6.79 2.97
CA PRO A 89 -15.85 6.57 2.26
C PRO A 89 -16.26 7.74 1.33
N ASP A 90 -15.82 8.96 1.63
CA ASP A 90 -16.11 10.16 0.84
C ASP A 90 -15.10 10.40 -0.31
N SER A 91 -14.11 9.51 -0.46
CA SER A 91 -13.03 9.61 -1.45
C SER A 91 -12.17 10.88 -1.35
N LYS A 92 -12.21 11.59 -0.22
CA LYS A 92 -11.43 12.82 -0.01
C LYS A 92 -10.18 12.60 0.85
N ARG A 93 -10.01 11.41 1.39
CA ARG A 93 -8.81 10.98 2.12
C ARG A 93 -8.45 9.55 1.77
N PHE A 94 -7.18 9.25 1.93
CA PHE A 94 -6.72 7.87 1.99
C PHE A 94 -5.58 7.75 2.99
N GLY A 95 -5.40 6.54 3.49
CA GLY A 95 -4.21 6.11 4.18
C GLY A 95 -3.44 5.10 3.34
N PHE A 96 -2.15 5.21 3.34
CA PHE A 96 -1.24 4.34 2.62
C PHE A 96 -0.35 3.63 3.63
N ASN A 97 -0.59 2.33 3.83
CA ASN A 97 0.24 1.44 4.63
C ASN A 97 1.45 1.02 3.80
N TYR A 98 2.66 1.23 4.30
CA TYR A 98 3.87 0.91 3.56
C TYR A 98 5.04 0.59 4.49
N SER A 99 6.03 -0.11 3.96
CA SER A 99 7.32 -0.27 4.62
C SER A 99 8.23 0.89 4.22
N PRO A 100 8.71 1.71 5.16
CA PRO A 100 9.63 2.80 4.85
C PRO A 100 10.99 2.23 4.41
N PRO A 101 11.78 3.01 3.64
CA PRO A 101 13.10 2.60 3.19
C PRO A 101 13.99 2.29 4.39
N HIS A 102 14.85 1.28 4.24
CA HIS A 102 15.73 0.80 5.30
C HIS A 102 15.03 0.20 6.52
N ALA A 103 13.79 -0.23 6.37
CA ALA A 103 13.13 -1.06 7.38
C ALA A 103 14.00 -2.30 7.67
N HIS A 104 14.39 -2.48 8.92
CA HIS A 104 15.26 -3.59 9.33
C HIS A 104 14.54 -4.94 9.33
N HIS A 105 13.22 -4.95 9.13
CA HIS A 105 12.36 -6.12 9.14
C HIS A 105 11.31 -6.02 8.04
N THR A 106 11.01 -7.15 7.41
CA THR A 106 9.94 -7.28 6.41
C THR A 106 8.54 -6.95 6.94
N ARG A 107 8.36 -6.93 8.26
CA ARG A 107 7.09 -6.57 8.94
C ARG A 107 7.02 -5.11 9.38
N PHE A 108 8.07 -4.34 9.11
CA PHE A 108 8.03 -2.91 9.46
C PHE A 108 7.04 -2.19 8.56
N THR A 109 5.97 -1.67 9.14
CA THR A 109 4.97 -0.88 8.42
C THR A 109 4.66 0.42 9.14
N THR A 110 4.37 1.44 8.37
CA THR A 110 3.85 2.72 8.85
C THR A 110 2.74 3.18 7.92
N VAL A 111 2.08 4.29 8.26
CA VAL A 111 1.00 4.84 7.44
C VAL A 111 1.23 6.31 7.15
N ALA A 112 1.07 6.69 5.88
CA ALA A 112 0.96 8.06 5.44
C ALA A 112 -0.50 8.39 5.12
N PHE A 113 -0.95 9.58 5.51
CA PHE A 113 -2.30 10.06 5.22
C PHE A 113 -2.26 11.18 4.21
N TYR A 114 -3.23 11.18 3.32
CA TYR A 114 -3.43 12.19 2.29
C TYR A 114 -4.85 12.72 2.29
N GLN A 115 -4.99 13.97 1.90
CA GLN A 115 -6.28 14.64 1.75
C GLN A 115 -6.37 15.36 0.42
N LEU A 116 -7.51 15.23 -0.26
CA LEU A 116 -7.83 15.99 -1.47
C LEU A 116 -8.21 17.42 -1.11
N ARG A 117 -7.49 18.40 -1.63
CA ARG A 117 -7.75 19.84 -1.48
C ARG A 117 -7.96 20.45 -2.86
N GLY A 118 -9.22 20.75 -3.18
CA GLY A 118 -9.58 21.06 -4.56
C GLY A 118 -9.40 19.84 -5.46
N ASP A 119 -8.43 19.91 -6.35
CA ASP A 119 -8.06 18.84 -7.30
C ASP A 119 -6.69 18.22 -7.01
N LYS A 120 -6.07 18.59 -5.88
CA LYS A 120 -4.73 18.12 -5.51
C LYS A 120 -4.74 17.31 -4.23
N TRP A 121 -4.03 16.20 -4.25
CA TRP A 121 -3.71 15.44 -3.05
C TRP A 121 -2.57 16.09 -2.27
N VAL A 122 -2.72 16.19 -0.98
CA VAL A 122 -1.74 16.80 -0.06
C VAL A 122 -1.46 15.82 1.06
N ALA A 123 -0.19 15.54 1.29
CA ALA A 123 0.24 14.74 2.44
C ALA A 123 -0.13 15.46 3.75
N LEU A 124 -0.67 14.69 4.68
CA LEU A 124 -1.02 15.19 6.01
C LEU A 124 0.17 15.01 6.96
N ARG A 125 0.04 15.63 8.15
CA ARG A 125 1.05 15.48 9.19
C ARG A 125 1.28 14.00 9.50
N GLN A 126 2.53 13.56 9.40
CA GLN A 126 2.93 12.19 9.71
C GLN A 126 2.66 11.84 11.18
N LEU A 127 2.42 10.55 11.42
CA LEU A 127 2.41 10.01 12.76
C LEU A 127 3.82 10.07 13.34
N PRO A 128 3.98 10.44 14.61
CA PRO A 128 5.30 10.45 15.23
C PRO A 128 5.79 9.02 15.46
N ASP A 129 7.09 8.82 15.31
CA ASP A 129 7.74 7.61 15.80
C ASP A 129 7.43 7.42 17.29
N TYR A 130 7.32 6.17 17.72
CA TYR A 130 6.96 5.82 19.10
C TYR A 130 5.63 6.46 19.55
N LEU A 131 4.61 6.35 18.70
CA LEU A 131 3.29 6.96 18.93
C LEU A 131 2.73 6.63 20.32
N LEU A 132 2.77 5.37 20.74
CA LEU A 132 2.26 4.92 22.03
C LEU A 132 3.00 5.56 23.21
N ARG A 133 4.34 5.72 23.13
CA ARG A 133 5.15 6.37 24.16
C ARG A 133 4.90 7.87 24.25
N ARG A 134 4.72 8.52 23.10
CA ARG A 134 4.52 9.98 23.02
C ARG A 134 3.10 10.38 23.37
N ARG A 135 2.15 9.46 23.25
CA ARG A 135 0.73 9.68 23.46
C ARG A 135 0.16 8.75 24.53
N SER A 136 0.95 8.53 25.59
CA SER A 136 0.56 7.69 26.73
C SER A 136 -0.68 8.18 27.49
N ASP A 137 -1.07 9.44 27.29
CA ASP A 137 -2.29 10.05 27.81
C ASP A 137 -3.58 9.34 27.34
N TYR A 138 -3.53 8.63 26.21
CA TYR A 138 -4.67 7.87 25.68
C TYR A 138 -4.67 6.39 26.07
N LEU A 139 -3.57 5.90 26.63
CA LEU A 139 -3.43 4.49 26.98
C LEU A 139 -4.21 4.18 28.30
N PRO A 140 -4.61 2.92 28.50
CA PRO A 140 -5.28 2.52 29.71
C PRO A 140 -4.48 2.85 30.96
N LYS A 141 -5.18 3.26 32.04
CA LYS A 141 -4.55 3.58 33.32
C LYS A 141 -3.75 2.36 33.82
N GLY A 142 -2.48 2.58 34.14
CA GLY A 142 -1.59 1.54 34.65
C GLY A 142 -0.78 0.82 33.54
N PHE A 143 -1.08 1.02 32.27
CA PHE A 143 -0.24 0.51 31.20
C PHE A 143 1.09 1.28 31.14
N ASN A 144 2.21 0.54 31.13
CA ASN A 144 3.54 1.14 31.03
C ASN A 144 4.03 1.13 29.57
N PRO A 145 3.99 2.25 28.84
CA PRO A 145 4.39 2.28 27.44
C PRO A 145 5.91 2.04 27.23
N ARG A 146 6.74 2.11 28.29
CA ARG A 146 8.18 1.83 28.18
C ARG A 146 8.49 0.36 27.92
N GLN A 147 7.52 -0.52 28.09
CA GLN A 147 7.65 -1.94 27.73
C GLN A 147 7.57 -2.14 26.21
N CYS A 148 6.97 -1.19 25.45
CA CYS A 148 6.92 -1.23 24.00
C CYS A 148 8.28 -0.76 23.46
N VAL A 149 9.11 -1.66 22.98
CA VAL A 149 10.44 -1.33 22.44
C VAL A 149 10.46 -1.29 20.91
N ARG A 150 9.43 -1.91 20.28
CA ARG A 150 9.29 -2.04 18.83
C ARG A 150 7.88 -1.68 18.35
N GLU A 151 7.27 -0.63 18.95
CA GLU A 151 5.91 -0.19 18.63
C GLU A 151 5.72 0.35 17.20
N TRP A 152 6.83 0.63 16.53
CA TRP A 152 6.86 1.17 15.18
C TRP A 152 6.98 0.10 14.09
N ASP A 153 7.12 -1.18 14.48
CA ASP A 153 7.36 -2.26 13.52
C ASP A 153 6.13 -2.62 12.67
N GLU A 154 4.91 -2.30 13.14
CA GLU A 154 3.69 -2.75 12.45
C GLU A 154 2.51 -1.76 12.53
N LEU A 155 2.78 -0.47 12.68
CA LEU A 155 1.70 0.53 12.71
C LEU A 155 0.94 0.56 11.38
N LYS A 156 -0.37 0.24 11.41
CA LYS A 156 -1.20 0.14 10.21
C LYS A 156 -2.53 0.87 10.36
N LEU A 157 -2.95 1.54 9.30
CA LEU A 157 -4.35 1.88 9.14
C LEU A 157 -5.13 0.59 8.88
N ARG A 158 -6.12 0.30 9.69
CA ARG A 158 -6.98 -0.87 9.56
C ARG A 158 -8.24 -0.56 8.75
N GLU A 159 -8.87 0.57 9.05
CA GLU A 159 -10.10 0.97 8.38
C GLU A 159 -10.42 2.46 8.57
N TRP A 160 -11.30 2.96 7.72
CA TRP A 160 -12.01 4.21 7.91
C TRP A 160 -13.44 3.90 8.36
N THR A 161 -13.84 4.40 9.52
CA THR A 161 -15.21 4.22 10.05
C THR A 161 -16.17 5.28 9.51
N ASP A 162 -15.65 6.44 9.14
CA ASP A 162 -16.34 7.50 8.42
C ASP A 162 -15.35 8.36 7.63
N ALA A 163 -15.81 9.42 6.96
CA ALA A 163 -14.97 10.31 6.16
C ALA A 163 -13.81 10.97 6.94
N ASN A 164 -13.93 11.08 8.25
CA ASN A 164 -12.99 11.81 9.12
C ASN A 164 -12.44 10.97 10.26
N THR A 165 -12.77 9.69 10.33
CA THR A 165 -12.38 8.82 11.44
C THR A 165 -11.73 7.54 10.94
N ALA A 166 -10.54 7.28 11.43
CA ALA A 166 -9.74 6.10 11.07
C ALA A 166 -9.36 5.29 12.30
N ILE A 167 -9.24 3.98 12.14
CA ILE A 167 -8.74 3.05 13.15
C ILE A 167 -7.34 2.61 12.76
N LEU A 168 -6.38 2.86 13.66
CA LEU A 168 -5.02 2.34 13.55
C LEU A 168 -4.85 1.11 14.43
N TYR A 169 -4.21 0.09 13.90
CA TYR A 169 -3.60 -0.97 14.67
C TYR A 169 -2.19 -0.53 15.09
N ALA A 170 -1.91 -0.58 16.39
CA ALA A 170 -0.66 -0.17 16.99
C ALA A 170 -0.16 -1.25 17.97
N PRO A 171 0.66 -2.21 17.51
CA PRO A 171 1.19 -3.26 18.36
C PRO A 171 2.28 -2.74 19.31
N CYS A 172 2.42 -3.38 20.44
CA CYS A 172 3.43 -3.11 21.44
C CYS A 172 4.34 -4.33 21.58
N HIS A 173 5.43 -4.38 20.85
CA HIS A 173 6.39 -5.47 20.92
C HIS A 173 7.37 -5.28 22.10
N GLY A 174 7.61 -6.35 22.83
CA GLY A 174 8.63 -6.44 23.86
C GLY A 174 10.03 -6.71 23.33
N ARG A 175 11.00 -6.86 24.23
CA ARG A 175 12.40 -7.12 23.86
C ARG A 175 12.62 -8.50 23.21
N SER A 176 11.83 -9.48 23.59
CA SER A 176 11.88 -10.87 23.10
C SER A 176 11.03 -11.13 21.88
N SER A 177 10.60 -10.10 21.17
CA SER A 177 9.66 -10.18 20.04
C SER A 177 8.26 -10.67 20.42
N ASP A 178 7.97 -10.82 21.71
CA ASP A 178 6.64 -11.06 22.22
C ASP A 178 5.75 -9.85 21.96
N LEU A 179 4.45 -10.09 21.84
CA LEU A 179 3.44 -9.06 21.67
C LEU A 179 2.68 -8.90 23.00
N PRO A 180 3.21 -8.10 23.98
CA PRO A 180 2.59 -7.95 25.28
C PRO A 180 1.23 -7.23 25.22
N ALA A 181 1.00 -6.41 24.19
CA ALA A 181 -0.25 -5.73 23.95
C ALA A 181 -0.33 -5.22 22.52
N ALA A 182 -1.56 -4.99 22.03
CA ALA A 182 -1.81 -4.15 20.89
C ALA A 182 -3.00 -3.23 21.16
N PHE A 183 -3.07 -2.13 20.42
CA PHE A 183 -4.09 -1.11 20.59
C PHE A 183 -4.75 -0.79 19.26
N LEU A 184 -6.05 -0.57 19.31
CA LEU A 184 -6.80 0.10 18.26
C LEU A 184 -6.93 1.57 18.63
N LEU A 185 -6.27 2.44 17.88
CA LEU A 185 -6.29 3.89 18.10
C LEU A 185 -7.28 4.53 17.14
N THR A 186 -8.29 5.22 17.68
CA THR A 186 -9.23 5.99 16.85
C THR A 186 -8.66 7.37 16.61
N LEU A 187 -8.34 7.68 15.36
CA LEU A 187 -7.94 9.00 14.89
C LEU A 187 -9.16 9.76 14.39
N LYS A 188 -9.27 11.03 14.76
CA LYS A 188 -10.24 11.97 14.21
C LYS A 188 -9.51 13.08 13.48
N PHE A 189 -9.88 13.30 12.22
CA PHE A 189 -9.33 14.36 11.37
C PHE A 189 -10.27 15.57 11.37
N ASP A 190 -9.70 16.77 11.36
CA ASP A 190 -10.43 18.00 11.08
C ASP A 190 -10.47 18.30 9.57
N ASP A 191 -11.14 19.38 9.19
CA ASP A 191 -11.32 19.76 7.79
C ASP A 191 -10.00 20.18 7.11
N VAL A 192 -9.02 20.63 7.89
CA VAL A 192 -7.69 21.00 7.39
C VAL A 192 -6.69 19.84 7.47
N GLY A 193 -7.14 18.66 7.91
CA GLY A 193 -6.33 17.43 7.91
C GLY A 193 -5.44 17.23 9.14
N ASN A 194 -5.59 18.06 10.19
CA ASN A 194 -4.96 17.70 11.45
C ASN A 194 -5.70 16.54 12.08
N TRP A 195 -4.95 15.66 12.72
CA TRP A 195 -5.51 14.50 13.41
C TRP A 195 -5.25 14.55 14.90
N LYS A 196 -6.13 13.91 15.64
CA LYS A 196 -5.96 13.63 17.07
C LYS A 196 -6.44 12.21 17.39
N ILE A 197 -5.81 11.57 18.36
CA ILE A 197 -6.32 10.34 18.94
C ILE A 197 -7.49 10.74 19.86
N ILE A 198 -8.64 10.12 19.67
CA ILE A 198 -9.84 10.35 20.51
C ILE A 198 -10.19 9.16 21.37
N LYS A 199 -9.65 7.98 21.05
CA LYS A 199 -9.87 6.75 21.80
C LYS A 199 -8.69 5.80 21.59
N ALA A 200 -8.32 5.06 22.62
CA ALA A 200 -7.45 3.89 22.51
C ALA A 200 -8.18 2.70 23.16
N HIS A 201 -8.24 1.60 22.46
CA HIS A 201 -8.78 0.33 22.92
C HIS A 201 -7.64 -0.68 22.95
N GLN A 202 -7.32 -1.21 24.13
CA GLN A 202 -6.38 -2.33 24.25
C GLN A 202 -7.08 -3.60 23.80
N MET A 203 -6.49 -4.29 22.84
CA MET A 203 -7.04 -5.54 22.32
C MET A 203 -6.97 -6.64 23.37
N SER A 204 -8.04 -7.42 23.47
CA SER A 204 -8.09 -8.64 24.26
C SER A 204 -7.23 -9.73 23.59
N LYS A 205 -6.91 -10.79 24.35
CA LYS A 205 -6.18 -11.94 23.81
C LYS A 205 -6.88 -12.57 22.61
N LYS A 206 -8.21 -12.67 22.65
CA LYS A 206 -9.00 -13.21 21.54
C LYS A 206 -8.89 -12.35 20.28
N GLU A 207 -9.00 -11.02 20.41
CA GLU A 207 -8.82 -10.10 19.27
C GLU A 207 -7.41 -10.18 18.66
N LEU A 208 -6.38 -10.40 19.49
CA LEU A 208 -5.00 -10.58 19.01
C LEU A 208 -4.82 -11.91 18.26
N GLU A 209 -5.51 -12.97 18.68
CA GLU A 209 -5.48 -14.27 18.01
C GLU A 209 -6.21 -14.24 16.64
N GLU A 210 -7.21 -13.38 16.50
CA GLU A 210 -7.95 -13.18 15.24
C GLU A 210 -7.18 -12.30 14.23
N GLU A 211 -6.16 -11.56 14.68
CA GLU A 211 -5.34 -10.64 13.84
C GLU A 211 -4.11 -11.33 13.24
N GLN A 212 -3.72 -12.51 13.73
CA GLN A 212 -2.56 -13.28 13.27
C GLN A 212 -2.94 -14.25 12.13
#